data_ea10fdac84e14db2ff2e634a8310e947
#
_entry.id   ea10fdac84e14db2ff2e634a8310e947
#
_cell.length_a   1.000
_cell.length_b   1.000
_cell.length_c   1.000
_cell.angle_alpha   90.00
_cell.angle_beta   90.00
_cell.angle_gamma   90.00
#
_symmetry.space_group_name_H-M   'P 1'
#
loop_
_entity.id
_entity.type
_entity.pdbx_description
1 polymer ?
#
loop_
_entity_poly.entity_id
_entity_poly.type
_entity_poly.pdbx_seq_one_letter_code
_entity_poly.pdbx_strand_id
1 'polypeptide(L)'
;MLKRITYYFVVCMMGICCAAAGMAQSVYEVGALCPWSNKESGIASLMVRDEEATDERINQAEPVIVLGDTEHPLEISFDQLSHDTHLYSYTLLLLNANGAPASLSPSEYISGFNSADITDYEHSFNTHQLYTHYRFSFPNDDIQPRLSGNYALIIYENGNPKDVQAVVRFAVVEPIVSIQATHNPNSRNNRKGYNQQIDIDVLLNDISINTPEEIKLIVSQNGRNDNRALAPRPTYIEPNKLRWVDCPSLLFEGGNEYRRLDIGSEYLMGAQVDQVVFDQTTQTYHAFLFPSENLSTSPYQTEPDADGAFVINRERNEYDDTEADYMWVHFSLPVAQPWLDGTLYVIGDAWHNTLTPDNRMQYNDNHGERNPNDSGGAYTFSCYLKQGGYNWQYVFLNKEARLNHQAATLLRTEGSHWQTGNTYRIYVYYRPFSARYDRLVGCLVWRAN
;
A
#
# COMPACT_ATOMS: atom_id res chain seq x y z
N MET A 1 54.34 -8.75 14.02
CA MET A 1 53.50 -9.11 12.87
C MET A 1 52.20 -9.83 13.25
N LEU A 2 52.18 -10.67 14.28
CA LEU A 2 50.96 -11.41 14.71
C LEU A 2 49.83 -10.53 15.29
N LYS A 3 50.12 -9.43 15.98
CA LYS A 3 49.10 -8.54 16.56
C LYS A 3 48.26 -7.74 15.54
N ARG A 4 48.77 -7.52 14.32
CA ARG A 4 48.02 -6.81 13.26
C ARG A 4 47.05 -7.73 12.51
N ILE A 5 47.36 -9.03 12.42
CA ILE A 5 46.49 -10.00 11.75
C ILE A 5 45.22 -10.30 12.58
N THR A 6 45.36 -10.33 13.92
CA THR A 6 44.24 -10.55 14.83
C THR A 6 43.24 -9.39 14.82
N TYR A 7 43.72 -8.15 14.62
CA TYR A 7 42.86 -6.96 14.56
C TYR A 7 42.03 -6.91 13.27
N TYR A 8 42.63 -7.32 12.14
CA TYR A 8 41.89 -7.41 10.87
C TYR A 8 40.85 -8.53 10.85
N PHE A 9 41.09 -9.64 11.53
CA PHE A 9 40.14 -10.75 11.64
C PHE A 9 38.93 -10.39 12.54
N VAL A 10 39.14 -9.66 13.61
CA VAL A 10 38.06 -9.18 14.51
C VAL A 10 37.23 -8.09 13.84
N VAL A 11 37.86 -7.19 13.07
CA VAL A 11 37.12 -6.15 12.31
C VAL A 11 36.36 -6.75 11.15
N CYS A 12 36.89 -7.78 10.46
CA CYS A 12 36.10 -8.50 9.43
C CYS A 12 34.93 -9.31 10.01
N MET A 13 35.10 -9.96 11.19
CA MET A 13 34.01 -10.68 11.84
C MET A 13 32.92 -9.73 12.36
N MET A 14 33.27 -8.57 12.91
CA MET A 14 32.28 -7.56 13.28
C MET A 14 31.59 -6.94 12.05
N GLY A 15 32.29 -6.75 10.92
CA GLY A 15 31.70 -6.28 9.67
C GLY A 15 30.72 -7.28 9.05
N ILE A 16 30.99 -8.58 9.13
CA ILE A 16 30.12 -9.64 8.64
C ILE A 16 28.90 -9.82 9.56
N CYS A 17 29.03 -9.71 10.88
CA CYS A 17 27.88 -9.71 11.79
C CYS A 17 26.99 -8.47 11.61
N CYS A 18 27.55 -7.29 11.34
CA CYS A 18 26.75 -6.09 11.05
C CYS A 18 26.06 -6.17 9.69
N ALA A 19 26.69 -6.78 8.68
CA ALA A 19 26.07 -6.98 7.37
C ALA A 19 24.93 -8.02 7.41
N ALA A 20 25.09 -9.11 8.18
CA ALA A 20 24.04 -10.11 8.37
C ALA A 20 22.87 -9.59 9.23
N ALA A 21 23.14 -8.76 10.22
CA ALA A 21 22.10 -8.06 10.99
C ALA A 21 21.35 -7.03 10.12
N GLY A 22 22.07 -6.32 9.22
CA GLY A 22 21.47 -5.37 8.28
C GLY A 22 20.56 -6.02 7.24
N MET A 23 20.89 -7.22 6.74
CA MET A 23 20.04 -7.95 5.80
C MET A 23 18.79 -8.56 6.45
N ALA A 24 18.89 -9.02 7.72
CA ALA A 24 17.70 -9.47 8.47
C ALA A 24 16.77 -8.30 8.83
N GLN A 25 17.33 -7.11 9.04
CA GLN A 25 16.58 -5.90 9.33
C GLN A 25 15.86 -5.35 8.08
N SER A 26 16.43 -5.52 6.88
CA SER A 26 15.84 -4.96 5.63
C SER A 26 14.51 -5.61 5.23
N VAL A 27 14.23 -6.85 5.58
CA VAL A 27 12.93 -7.50 5.36
C VAL A 27 11.85 -6.89 6.27
N TYR A 28 12.24 -6.34 7.42
CA TYR A 28 11.35 -5.71 8.40
C TYR A 28 11.36 -4.17 8.34
N GLU A 29 12.33 -3.57 7.66
CA GLU A 29 12.43 -2.11 7.42
C GLU A 29 11.63 -1.63 6.21
N VAL A 30 11.06 -2.52 5.40
CA VAL A 30 10.09 -2.12 4.38
C VAL A 30 8.86 -1.61 5.12
N GLY A 31 8.95 -0.32 5.43
CA GLY A 31 8.06 0.39 6.31
C GLY A 31 6.61 0.20 5.91
N ALA A 32 5.80 0.23 6.93
CA ALA A 32 4.38 0.44 6.89
C ALA A 32 3.52 -0.76 6.45
N LEU A 33 2.30 -0.60 6.68
CA LEU A 33 1.10 -1.40 6.51
C LEU A 33 0.76 -1.77 5.05
N CYS A 34 1.70 -1.81 4.12
CA CYS A 34 1.43 -2.20 2.74
C CYS A 34 1.70 -3.67 2.49
N PRO A 35 0.88 -4.34 1.69
CA PRO A 35 1.18 -5.65 1.15
C PRO A 35 2.44 -5.61 0.27
N TRP A 36 3.16 -6.71 0.23
CA TRP A 36 4.32 -6.91 -0.64
C TRP A 36 4.33 -8.36 -1.12
N SER A 37 4.72 -8.59 -2.37
CA SER A 37 4.88 -9.93 -2.94
C SER A 37 6.20 -10.07 -3.67
N ASN A 38 6.74 -11.28 -3.66
CA ASN A 38 7.96 -11.63 -4.38
C ASN A 38 7.64 -11.97 -5.84
N LYS A 39 7.77 -10.98 -6.71
CA LYS A 39 7.52 -11.16 -8.15
C LYS A 39 8.52 -12.09 -8.83
N GLU A 40 9.74 -12.18 -8.30
CA GLU A 40 10.77 -13.09 -8.85
C GLU A 40 10.41 -14.55 -8.65
N SER A 41 9.65 -14.88 -7.60
CA SER A 41 9.11 -16.22 -7.36
C SER A 41 7.77 -16.47 -8.07
N GLY A 42 7.24 -15.51 -8.82
CA GLY A 42 6.00 -15.63 -9.57
C GLY A 42 4.73 -15.32 -8.78
N ILE A 43 4.82 -14.72 -7.58
CA ILE A 43 3.64 -14.27 -6.84
C ILE A 43 3.08 -12.99 -7.46
N ALA A 44 1.80 -13.01 -7.79
CA ALA A 44 1.07 -11.91 -8.39
C ALA A 44 -0.31 -11.70 -7.72
N SER A 45 -0.95 -10.57 -8.01
CA SER A 45 -2.32 -10.25 -7.59
C SER A 45 -2.61 -10.52 -6.11
N LEU A 46 -1.65 -10.15 -5.22
CA LEU A 46 -1.88 -10.23 -3.78
C LEU A 46 -3.00 -9.27 -3.40
N MET A 47 -4.09 -9.81 -2.88
CA MET A 47 -5.29 -9.07 -2.48
C MET A 47 -5.64 -9.34 -1.02
N VAL A 48 -6.23 -8.33 -0.40
CA VAL A 48 -6.86 -8.45 0.91
C VAL A 48 -8.26 -7.87 0.78
N ARG A 49 -9.27 -8.67 1.04
CA ARG A 49 -10.68 -8.26 0.99
C ARG A 49 -11.25 -8.25 2.38
N ASP A 50 -12.19 -7.37 2.63
CA ASP A 50 -12.91 -7.23 3.87
C ASP A 50 -14.40 -7.49 3.58
N GLU A 51 -14.97 -8.50 4.18
CA GLU A 51 -16.38 -8.88 3.99
C GLU A 51 -17.36 -7.80 4.47
N GLU A 52 -16.94 -6.93 5.41
CA GLU A 52 -17.75 -5.78 5.86
C GLU A 52 -17.63 -4.55 4.94
N ALA A 53 -16.73 -4.54 3.97
CA ALA A 53 -16.58 -3.40 3.06
C ALA A 53 -17.84 -3.18 2.21
N THR A 54 -18.06 -1.95 1.78
CA THR A 54 -19.19 -1.57 0.91
C THR A 54 -19.23 -2.37 -0.40
N ASP A 55 -18.07 -2.78 -0.89
CA ASP A 55 -17.90 -3.75 -1.98
C ASP A 55 -16.78 -4.73 -1.58
N GLU A 56 -17.17 -5.93 -1.18
CA GLU A 56 -16.29 -7.00 -0.73
C GLU A 56 -15.27 -7.47 -1.78
N ARG A 57 -15.49 -7.13 -3.06
CA ARG A 57 -14.60 -7.47 -4.17
C ARG A 57 -13.38 -6.57 -4.27
N ILE A 58 -13.43 -5.40 -3.65
CA ILE A 58 -12.38 -4.39 -3.75
C ILE A 58 -11.23 -4.71 -2.79
N ASN A 59 -9.99 -4.64 -3.30
CA ASN A 59 -8.81 -4.77 -2.47
C ASN A 59 -8.74 -3.65 -1.42
N GLN A 60 -8.38 -4.01 -0.18
CA GLN A 60 -8.18 -3.08 0.94
C GLN A 60 -6.70 -2.80 1.15
N ALA A 61 -6.26 -1.58 0.88
CA ALA A 61 -4.85 -1.18 1.02
C ALA A 61 -4.35 -1.21 2.48
N GLU A 62 -5.23 -0.85 3.42
CA GLU A 62 -4.92 -0.76 4.84
C GLU A 62 -6.04 -1.43 5.66
N PRO A 63 -6.15 -2.78 5.63
CA PRO A 63 -7.21 -3.50 6.33
C PRO A 63 -7.07 -3.38 7.85
N VAL A 64 -8.20 -3.22 8.54
CA VAL A 64 -8.28 -3.08 9.99
C VAL A 64 -9.36 -4.01 10.52
N ILE A 65 -9.01 -4.90 11.44
CA ILE A 65 -9.95 -5.78 12.12
C ILE A 65 -10.07 -5.40 13.59
N VAL A 66 -11.21 -5.71 14.21
CA VAL A 66 -11.43 -5.49 15.63
C VAL A 66 -10.86 -6.67 16.44
N LEU A 67 -10.16 -6.38 17.53
CA LEU A 67 -9.59 -7.41 18.38
C LEU A 67 -10.69 -8.32 18.97
N GLY A 68 -10.56 -9.62 18.72
CA GLY A 68 -11.51 -10.64 19.18
C GLY A 68 -12.71 -10.84 18.24
N ASP A 69 -12.82 -10.10 17.16
CA ASP A 69 -13.78 -10.37 16.10
C ASP A 69 -13.27 -11.54 15.24
N THR A 70 -14.08 -12.57 15.14
CA THR A 70 -13.85 -13.77 14.30
C THR A 70 -15.00 -14.01 13.32
N GLU A 71 -16.03 -13.15 13.36
CA GLU A 71 -17.19 -13.26 12.46
C GLU A 71 -16.92 -12.58 11.13
N HIS A 72 -16.01 -11.58 11.10
CA HIS A 72 -15.66 -10.79 9.91
C HIS A 72 -14.16 -10.93 9.60
N PRO A 73 -13.72 -12.07 9.07
CA PRO A 73 -12.32 -12.28 8.71
C PRO A 73 -11.95 -11.51 7.44
N LEU A 74 -10.68 -11.17 7.30
CA LEU A 74 -10.11 -10.76 6.03
C LEU A 74 -9.94 -11.99 5.13
N GLU A 75 -10.35 -11.91 3.88
CA GLU A 75 -9.96 -12.86 2.85
C GLU A 75 -8.63 -12.42 2.23
N ILE A 76 -7.63 -13.29 2.26
CA ILE A 76 -6.32 -13.05 1.68
C ILE A 76 -6.14 -14.00 0.51
N SER A 77 -5.85 -13.47 -0.66
CA SER A 77 -5.62 -14.27 -1.86
C SER A 77 -4.44 -13.78 -2.68
N PHE A 78 -3.82 -14.68 -3.45
CA PHE A 78 -2.74 -14.39 -4.37
C PHE A 78 -2.64 -15.48 -5.44
N ASP A 79 -2.00 -15.15 -6.55
CA ASP A 79 -1.75 -16.10 -7.62
C ASP A 79 -0.26 -16.50 -7.67
N GLN A 80 0.02 -17.76 -7.84
CA GLN A 80 1.30 -18.27 -8.30
C GLN A 80 1.23 -18.45 -9.82
N LEU A 81 2.09 -17.78 -10.58
CA LEU A 81 2.05 -17.77 -12.05
C LEU A 81 2.58 -19.08 -12.67
N SER A 82 2.07 -20.20 -12.17
CA SER A 82 2.26 -21.55 -12.71
C SER A 82 1.12 -22.48 -12.28
N HIS A 83 0.94 -23.61 -12.96
CA HIS A 83 0.05 -24.68 -12.50
C HIS A 83 0.74 -25.67 -11.54
N ASP A 84 1.97 -25.39 -11.14
CA ASP A 84 2.63 -26.17 -10.10
C ASP A 84 2.03 -25.83 -8.74
N THR A 85 1.80 -26.86 -7.92
CA THR A 85 1.32 -26.68 -6.55
C THR A 85 2.50 -26.43 -5.62
N HIS A 86 2.47 -25.29 -4.95
CA HIS A 86 3.46 -24.87 -3.97
C HIS A 86 2.90 -25.03 -2.55
N LEU A 87 3.75 -25.36 -1.59
CA LEU A 87 3.37 -25.50 -0.18
C LEU A 87 3.63 -24.21 0.56
N TYR A 88 2.60 -23.38 0.68
CA TYR A 88 2.67 -22.12 1.42
C TYR A 88 2.18 -22.28 2.85
N SER A 89 2.87 -21.60 3.75
CA SER A 89 2.47 -21.45 5.15
C SER A 89 2.56 -19.98 5.53
N TYR A 90 1.87 -19.56 6.60
CA TYR A 90 1.95 -18.19 7.09
C TYR A 90 2.16 -18.12 8.60
N THR A 91 2.71 -16.99 9.06
CA THR A 91 2.89 -16.66 10.48
C THR A 91 2.63 -15.17 10.70
N LEU A 92 2.48 -14.77 11.96
CA LEU A 92 2.26 -13.38 12.35
C LEU A 92 3.49 -12.76 13.00
N LEU A 93 3.66 -11.46 12.77
CA LEU A 93 4.63 -10.61 13.45
C LEU A 93 3.93 -9.33 13.94
N LEU A 94 3.95 -9.09 15.26
CA LEU A 94 3.43 -7.85 15.83
C LEU A 94 4.44 -6.71 15.60
N LEU A 95 3.96 -5.58 15.12
CA LEU A 95 4.74 -4.40 14.82
C LEU A 95 4.31 -3.20 15.70
N ASN A 96 5.26 -2.35 16.02
CA ASN A 96 4.99 -1.04 16.60
C ASN A 96 4.44 -0.06 15.56
N ALA A 97 3.96 1.09 16.00
CA ALA A 97 3.42 2.17 15.17
C ALA A 97 4.36 2.64 14.05
N ASN A 98 5.68 2.53 14.26
CA ASN A 98 6.71 2.84 13.26
C ASN A 98 7.06 1.68 12.31
N GLY A 99 6.33 0.56 12.38
CA GLY A 99 6.58 -0.62 11.56
C GLY A 99 7.71 -1.54 12.03
N ALA A 100 8.45 -1.18 13.09
CA ALA A 100 9.46 -2.05 13.67
C ALA A 100 8.81 -3.20 14.48
N PRO A 101 9.42 -4.40 14.51
CA PRO A 101 8.92 -5.50 15.33
C PRO A 101 8.79 -5.13 16.81
N ALA A 102 7.71 -5.57 17.44
CA ALA A 102 7.52 -5.41 18.88
C ALA A 102 8.45 -6.33 19.66
N SER A 103 8.90 -5.89 20.86
CA SER A 103 9.79 -6.68 21.73
C SER A 103 8.97 -7.72 22.54
N LEU A 104 8.19 -8.55 21.84
CA LEU A 104 7.35 -9.60 22.40
C LEU A 104 7.62 -10.93 21.69
N SER A 105 7.44 -12.03 22.43
CA SER A 105 7.49 -13.39 21.84
C SER A 105 6.15 -13.72 21.13
N PRO A 106 6.14 -14.60 20.12
CA PRO A 106 4.90 -14.98 19.42
C PRO A 106 3.79 -15.45 20.36
N SER A 107 4.11 -16.21 21.40
CA SER A 107 3.13 -16.70 22.39
C SER A 107 2.42 -15.59 23.20
N GLU A 108 2.95 -14.36 23.20
CA GLU A 108 2.35 -13.23 23.89
C GLU A 108 1.28 -12.54 23.03
N TYR A 109 1.42 -12.58 21.69
CA TYR A 109 0.50 -11.89 20.77
C TYR A 109 -0.24 -12.81 19.79
N ILE A 110 0.05 -14.12 19.77
CA ILE A 110 -0.67 -15.13 18.98
C ILE A 110 -1.47 -16.04 19.93
N SER A 111 -2.70 -16.35 19.55
CA SER A 111 -3.52 -17.44 20.07
C SER A 111 -3.59 -18.54 19.01
N GLY A 112 -3.43 -19.81 19.44
CA GLY A 112 -3.37 -20.95 18.53
C GLY A 112 -1.95 -21.32 18.14
N PHE A 113 -1.72 -21.68 16.86
CA PHE A 113 -0.42 -22.12 16.36
C PHE A 113 0.44 -20.91 15.94
N ASN A 114 1.76 -21.08 15.95
CA ASN A 114 2.67 -20.05 15.46
C ASN A 114 2.71 -19.95 13.93
N SER A 115 2.26 -20.96 13.23
CA SER A 115 2.14 -21.03 11.77
C SER A 115 0.99 -21.92 11.35
N ALA A 116 0.40 -21.64 10.19
CA ALA A 116 -0.61 -22.47 9.56
C ALA A 116 -0.32 -22.61 8.06
N ASP A 117 -0.80 -23.70 7.47
CA ASP A 117 -0.63 -23.99 6.06
C ASP A 117 -1.78 -23.39 5.24
N ILE A 118 -1.49 -22.96 4.01
CA ILE A 118 -2.48 -22.49 3.05
C ILE A 118 -2.84 -23.66 2.17
N THR A 119 -4.04 -24.22 2.37
CA THR A 119 -4.49 -25.48 1.73
C THR A 119 -5.59 -25.27 0.70
N ASP A 120 -6.23 -24.09 0.67
CA ASP A 120 -7.27 -23.78 -0.31
C ASP A 120 -6.61 -23.14 -1.55
N TYR A 121 -6.65 -23.83 -2.67
CA TYR A 121 -6.14 -23.38 -3.95
C TYR A 121 -6.91 -23.98 -5.12
N GLU A 122 -6.95 -23.22 -6.22
CA GLU A 122 -7.55 -23.64 -7.49
C GLU A 122 -6.63 -23.27 -8.65
N HIS A 123 -6.61 -24.12 -9.68
CA HIS A 123 -5.89 -23.81 -10.92
C HIS A 123 -6.73 -22.93 -11.83
N SER A 124 -6.08 -22.00 -12.52
CA SER A 124 -6.74 -21.17 -13.54
C SER A 124 -7.32 -22.03 -14.65
N PHE A 125 -8.44 -21.56 -15.19
CA PHE A 125 -9.17 -22.23 -16.27
C PHE A 125 -9.47 -21.24 -17.40
N ASN A 126 -9.34 -21.70 -18.65
CA ASN A 126 -9.55 -20.86 -19.85
C ASN A 126 -8.65 -19.61 -19.94
N THR A 127 -7.46 -19.64 -19.35
CA THR A 127 -6.51 -18.54 -19.38
C THR A 127 -5.29 -18.86 -20.23
N HIS A 128 -4.67 -17.85 -20.85
CA HIS A 128 -3.38 -18.01 -21.56
C HIS A 128 -2.24 -18.07 -20.55
N GLN A 129 -2.25 -17.19 -19.52
CA GLN A 129 -1.36 -17.32 -18.39
C GLN A 129 -1.89 -18.35 -17.42
N LEU A 130 -1.18 -19.47 -17.30
CA LEU A 130 -1.51 -20.48 -16.29
C LEU A 130 -1.06 -19.99 -14.91
N TYR A 131 -1.95 -20.10 -13.92
CA TYR A 131 -1.66 -19.77 -12.53
C TYR A 131 -2.43 -20.67 -11.57
N THR A 132 -1.97 -20.75 -10.33
CA THR A 132 -2.67 -21.35 -9.21
C THR A 132 -3.09 -20.25 -8.26
N HIS A 133 -4.39 -20.13 -8.02
CA HIS A 133 -4.99 -19.16 -7.10
C HIS A 133 -5.04 -19.76 -5.70
N TYR A 134 -4.43 -19.07 -4.71
CA TYR A 134 -4.44 -19.43 -3.30
C TYR A 134 -5.30 -18.45 -2.53
N ARG A 135 -6.10 -18.95 -1.57
CA ARG A 135 -6.92 -18.12 -0.70
C ARG A 135 -7.02 -18.70 0.71
N PHE A 136 -7.21 -17.83 1.69
CA PHE A 136 -7.49 -18.20 3.08
C PHE A 136 -8.07 -17.02 3.85
N SER A 137 -8.86 -17.32 4.89
CA SER A 137 -9.43 -16.31 5.78
C SER A 137 -8.57 -16.13 7.03
N PHE A 138 -8.48 -14.89 7.52
CA PHE A 138 -7.76 -14.51 8.72
C PHE A 138 -8.52 -13.40 9.49
N PRO A 139 -8.74 -13.49 10.85
CA PRO A 139 -8.36 -14.60 11.75
C PRO A 139 -9.12 -15.90 11.47
N ASN A 140 -8.57 -17.02 11.92
CA ASN A 140 -9.22 -18.33 11.82
C ASN A 140 -8.94 -19.18 13.08
N ASP A 141 -9.41 -20.43 13.09
CA ASP A 141 -9.26 -21.33 14.24
C ASP A 141 -7.81 -21.68 14.57
N ASP A 142 -6.92 -21.63 13.57
CA ASP A 142 -5.51 -21.97 13.74
C ASP A 142 -4.69 -20.85 14.33
N ILE A 143 -4.93 -19.60 13.89
CA ILE A 143 -4.14 -18.42 14.30
C ILE A 143 -5.06 -17.21 14.51
N GLN A 144 -4.97 -16.62 15.70
CA GLN A 144 -5.69 -15.38 16.05
C GLN A 144 -4.78 -14.37 16.75
N PRO A 145 -4.94 -13.06 16.51
CA PRO A 145 -4.22 -12.03 17.25
C PRO A 145 -4.78 -11.92 18.69
N ARG A 146 -3.90 -11.82 19.69
CA ARG A 146 -4.26 -11.61 21.10
C ARG A 146 -4.13 -10.17 21.55
N LEU A 147 -3.43 -9.35 20.82
CA LEU A 147 -3.11 -7.97 21.14
C LEU A 147 -3.51 -7.06 19.98
N SER A 148 -3.90 -5.84 20.30
CA SER A 148 -4.07 -4.79 19.29
C SER A 148 -2.72 -4.24 18.84
N GLY A 149 -2.67 -3.69 17.64
CA GLY A 149 -1.46 -3.12 17.05
C GLY A 149 -1.38 -3.38 15.55
N ASN A 150 -0.22 -3.10 14.97
CA ASN A 150 0.03 -3.42 13.57
C ASN A 150 0.58 -4.83 13.44
N TYR A 151 0.19 -5.52 12.39
CA TYR A 151 0.66 -6.87 12.10
C TYR A 151 1.23 -6.98 10.69
N ALA A 152 2.23 -7.84 10.56
CA ALA A 152 2.63 -8.45 9.30
C ALA A 152 2.25 -9.92 9.34
N LEU A 153 1.43 -10.36 8.40
CA LEU A 153 1.22 -11.76 8.09
C LEU A 153 2.25 -12.11 7.00
N ILE A 154 3.14 -13.04 7.32
CA ILE A 154 4.28 -13.40 6.49
C ILE A 154 3.99 -14.75 5.85
N ILE A 155 3.84 -14.77 4.54
CA ILE A 155 3.66 -15.98 3.73
C ILE A 155 5.04 -16.46 3.28
N TYR A 156 5.33 -17.72 3.48
CA TYR A 156 6.60 -18.36 3.13
C TYR A 156 6.39 -19.75 2.57
N GLU A 157 7.41 -20.28 1.88
CA GLU A 157 7.31 -21.53 1.17
C GLU A 157 8.07 -22.66 1.89
N ASN A 158 7.60 -23.93 1.67
CA ASN A 158 8.25 -25.16 2.10
C ASN A 158 8.58 -25.23 3.62
N GLY A 159 7.76 -24.58 4.46
CA GLY A 159 7.96 -24.55 5.90
C GLY A 159 9.22 -23.77 6.34
N ASN A 160 9.81 -22.95 5.47
CA ASN A 160 10.99 -22.15 5.75
C ASN A 160 10.65 -20.67 5.95
N PRO A 161 10.52 -20.13 7.19
CA PRO A 161 10.15 -18.74 7.44
C PRO A 161 11.14 -17.69 6.92
N LYS A 162 12.31 -18.12 6.42
CA LYS A 162 13.29 -17.22 5.78
C LYS A 162 13.05 -17.07 4.29
N ASP A 163 12.28 -17.95 3.70
CA ASP A 163 11.89 -17.93 2.30
C ASP A 163 10.55 -17.21 2.12
N VAL A 164 10.58 -15.89 2.40
CA VAL A 164 9.39 -15.04 2.38
C VAL A 164 8.93 -14.81 0.94
N GLN A 165 7.67 -15.16 0.66
CA GLN A 165 7.06 -15.02 -0.64
C GLN A 165 6.11 -13.81 -0.72
N ALA A 166 5.39 -13.51 0.36
CA ALA A 166 4.56 -12.31 0.45
C ALA A 166 4.41 -11.84 1.90
N VAL A 167 4.10 -10.57 2.05
CA VAL A 167 3.80 -9.94 3.34
C VAL A 167 2.51 -9.14 3.22
N VAL A 168 1.51 -9.52 4.00
CA VAL A 168 0.27 -8.78 4.17
C VAL A 168 0.39 -7.91 5.42
N ARG A 169 0.06 -6.62 5.31
CA ARG A 169 0.05 -5.68 6.43
C ARG A 169 -1.39 -5.33 6.79
N PHE A 170 -1.73 -5.45 8.04
CA PHE A 170 -3.04 -5.09 8.58
C PHE A 170 -2.91 -4.55 10.00
N ALA A 171 -3.99 -4.00 10.53
CA ALA A 171 -4.05 -3.52 11.89
C ALA A 171 -5.16 -4.24 12.67
N VAL A 172 -4.94 -4.43 13.97
CA VAL A 172 -5.91 -4.96 14.92
C VAL A 172 -6.21 -3.86 15.92
N VAL A 173 -7.46 -3.39 15.97
CA VAL A 173 -7.88 -2.29 16.83
C VAL A 173 -8.65 -2.76 18.05
N GLU A 174 -8.37 -2.17 19.21
CA GLU A 174 -9.28 -2.14 20.37
C GLU A 174 -9.99 -0.77 20.37
N PRO A 175 -11.27 -0.65 20.01
CA PRO A 175 -11.94 0.64 19.84
C PRO A 175 -12.29 1.29 21.19
N ILE A 176 -11.28 1.71 21.95
CA ILE A 176 -11.41 2.31 23.28
C ILE A 176 -11.61 3.81 23.21
N VAL A 177 -10.87 4.52 22.30
CA VAL A 177 -10.99 5.95 22.14
C VAL A 177 -11.95 6.30 21.02
N SER A 178 -12.53 7.51 21.08
CA SER A 178 -13.37 8.04 20.00
C SER A 178 -12.60 9.12 19.23
N ILE A 179 -12.68 9.07 17.91
CA ILE A 179 -11.95 9.97 17.00
C ILE A 179 -12.95 10.78 16.19
N GLN A 180 -12.71 12.07 16.07
CA GLN A 180 -13.44 12.97 15.17
C GLN A 180 -12.45 13.70 14.28
N ALA A 181 -12.72 13.73 12.97
CA ALA A 181 -11.91 14.44 12.00
C ALA A 181 -12.74 15.47 11.24
N THR A 182 -12.12 16.58 10.90
CA THR A 182 -12.75 17.65 10.11
C THR A 182 -11.74 18.23 9.13
N HIS A 183 -12.21 18.50 7.91
CA HIS A 183 -11.44 19.28 6.94
C HIS A 183 -11.52 20.77 7.29
N ASN A 184 -10.37 21.41 7.42
CA ASN A 184 -10.27 22.85 7.72
C ASN A 184 -9.80 23.63 6.48
N PRO A 185 -10.72 24.14 5.63
CA PRO A 185 -10.36 24.86 4.43
C PRO A 185 -9.73 26.24 4.72
N ASN A 186 -9.93 26.78 5.92
CA ASN A 186 -9.44 28.10 6.34
C ASN A 186 -8.17 28.04 7.20
N SER A 187 -7.44 26.92 7.14
CA SER A 187 -6.18 26.73 7.86
C SER A 187 -5.15 27.79 7.47
N ARG A 188 -4.39 28.27 8.47
CA ARG A 188 -3.25 29.19 8.27
C ARG A 188 -2.17 28.56 7.39
N ASN A 189 -2.08 27.24 7.37
CA ASN A 189 -1.10 26.47 6.61
C ASN A 189 -1.52 26.34 5.13
N ASN A 190 -2.82 26.41 4.82
CA ASN A 190 -3.38 26.23 3.47
C ASN A 190 -3.66 27.56 2.76
N ARG A 191 -2.68 28.45 2.71
CA ARG A 191 -2.87 29.83 2.14
C ARG A 191 -3.26 29.86 0.67
N LYS A 192 -2.96 28.81 -0.09
CA LYS A 192 -3.25 28.74 -1.54
C LYS A 192 -4.55 27.99 -1.83
N GLY A 193 -5.15 27.32 -0.85
CA GLY A 193 -6.39 26.55 -1.03
C GLY A 193 -6.25 25.29 -1.89
N TYR A 194 -5.04 24.75 -2.05
CA TYR A 194 -4.81 23.53 -2.85
C TYR A 194 -4.74 22.25 -2.03
N ASN A 195 -4.50 22.42 -0.72
CA ASN A 195 -4.25 21.31 0.19
C ASN A 195 -5.46 21.06 1.09
N GLN A 196 -5.48 19.91 1.73
CA GLN A 196 -6.45 19.54 2.75
C GLN A 196 -5.76 19.56 4.12
N GLN A 197 -6.20 20.44 5.02
CA GLN A 197 -5.79 20.46 6.41
C GLN A 197 -6.78 19.65 7.22
N ILE A 198 -6.28 18.66 7.96
CA ILE A 198 -7.12 17.80 8.79
C ILE A 198 -6.95 18.19 10.24
N ASP A 199 -8.05 18.61 10.90
CA ASP A 199 -8.11 18.81 12.33
C ASP A 199 -8.71 17.57 12.98
N ILE A 200 -8.11 17.11 14.09
CA ILE A 200 -8.46 15.84 14.73
C ILE A 200 -8.67 16.05 16.23
N ASP A 201 -9.77 15.51 16.73
CA ASP A 201 -10.11 15.42 18.14
C ASP A 201 -10.13 13.95 18.58
N VAL A 202 -9.41 13.61 19.64
CA VAL A 202 -9.39 12.27 20.24
C VAL A 202 -9.93 12.36 21.67
N LEU A 203 -11.04 11.68 21.91
CA LEU A 203 -11.63 11.50 23.24
C LEU A 203 -11.04 10.24 23.86
N LEU A 204 -10.40 10.38 25.02
CA LEU A 204 -9.63 9.30 25.65
C LEU A 204 -10.53 8.22 26.32
N ASN A 205 -11.80 8.58 26.59
CA ASN A 205 -12.78 7.69 27.25
C ASN A 205 -12.20 7.05 28.53
N ASP A 206 -11.91 5.74 28.51
CA ASP A 206 -11.42 4.96 29.65
C ASP A 206 -9.88 4.94 29.76
N ILE A 207 -9.16 5.63 28.89
CA ILE A 207 -7.70 5.70 28.94
C ILE A 207 -7.27 6.88 29.80
N SER A 208 -6.47 6.60 30.84
CA SER A 208 -5.76 7.62 31.60
C SER A 208 -4.32 7.71 31.13
N ILE A 209 -3.90 8.89 30.70
CA ILE A 209 -2.54 9.19 30.27
C ILE A 209 -1.81 10.04 31.32
N ASN A 210 -0.54 9.76 31.55
CA ASN A 210 0.31 10.58 32.42
C ASN A 210 0.88 11.75 31.63
N THR A 211 1.25 11.50 30.38
CA THR A 211 1.79 12.51 29.45
C THR A 211 1.18 12.32 28.08
N PRO A 212 1.02 13.42 27.30
CA PRO A 212 0.47 13.33 25.94
C PRO A 212 1.29 12.47 24.97
N GLU A 213 2.58 12.27 25.26
CA GLU A 213 3.51 11.47 24.46
C GLU A 213 3.23 9.98 24.52
N GLU A 214 2.40 9.52 25.48
CA GLU A 214 1.86 8.16 25.53
C GLU A 214 0.85 7.88 24.39
N ILE A 215 0.31 8.94 23.76
CA ILE A 215 -0.55 8.84 22.57
C ILE A 215 0.25 9.23 21.34
N LYS A 216 0.21 8.35 20.32
CA LYS A 216 0.75 8.63 18.98
C LYS A 216 -0.42 8.65 18.00
N LEU A 217 -0.49 9.69 17.18
CA LEU A 217 -1.48 9.84 16.13
C LEU A 217 -0.78 9.72 14.77
N ILE A 218 -1.24 8.79 13.96
CA ILE A 218 -0.77 8.60 12.57
C ILE A 218 -1.95 8.76 11.64
N VAL A 219 -1.75 9.50 10.55
CA VAL A 219 -2.75 9.72 9.50
C VAL A 219 -2.18 9.29 8.17
N SER A 220 -2.92 8.49 7.42
CA SER A 220 -2.64 8.17 6.02
C SER A 220 -3.72 8.73 5.10
N GLN A 221 -3.37 9.05 3.87
CA GLN A 221 -4.28 9.51 2.82
C GLN A 221 -4.25 8.48 1.69
N ASN A 222 -5.42 7.95 1.31
CA ASN A 222 -5.63 6.98 0.21
C ASN A 222 -4.68 5.77 0.30
N GLY A 223 -4.39 5.28 1.49
CA GLY A 223 -3.48 4.14 1.69
C GLY A 223 -2.02 4.37 1.29
N ARG A 224 -1.63 5.59 0.92
CA ARG A 224 -0.26 5.91 0.51
C ARG A 224 0.71 5.82 1.67
N ASN A 225 1.83 5.14 1.43
CA ASN A 225 2.88 4.96 2.42
C ASN A 225 3.79 6.15 2.58
N ASP A 226 4.11 6.79 1.47
CA ASP A 226 5.10 7.85 1.41
C ASP A 226 4.61 9.15 2.04
N ASN A 227 3.28 9.37 2.16
CA ASN A 227 2.69 10.56 2.74
C ASN A 227 2.06 10.35 4.13
N ARG A 228 2.35 9.22 4.81
CA ARG A 228 1.89 9.00 6.19
C ARG A 228 2.44 10.05 7.12
N ALA A 229 1.57 10.69 7.88
CA ALA A 229 1.92 11.75 8.81
C ALA A 229 1.89 11.24 10.25
N LEU A 230 3.01 11.35 10.95
CA LEU A 230 3.06 11.24 12.42
C LEU A 230 2.78 12.63 12.98
N ALA A 231 1.65 12.78 13.66
CA ALA A 231 1.30 14.06 14.30
C ALA A 231 2.25 14.35 15.48
N PRO A 232 2.64 15.60 15.67
CA PRO A 232 3.42 16.01 16.82
C PRO A 232 2.55 15.98 18.09
N ARG A 233 3.04 16.57 19.17
CA ARG A 233 2.26 16.79 20.40
C ARG A 233 0.95 17.50 20.08
N PRO A 234 -0.19 17.15 20.75
CA PRO A 234 -1.48 17.81 20.58
C PRO A 234 -1.37 19.33 20.75
N THR A 235 -2.12 20.07 19.92
CA THR A 235 -2.21 21.53 20.02
C THR A 235 -2.91 21.97 21.31
N TYR A 236 -3.94 21.22 21.70
CA TYR A 236 -4.67 21.44 22.95
C TYR A 236 -4.81 20.13 23.72
N ILE A 237 -4.63 20.20 25.04
CA ILE A 237 -4.71 19.08 25.97
C ILE A 237 -5.75 19.41 27.01
N GLU A 238 -6.82 18.65 27.04
CA GLU A 238 -7.92 18.72 28.00
C GLU A 238 -7.94 17.42 28.84
N PRO A 239 -8.61 17.36 30.00
CA PRO A 239 -8.54 16.20 30.88
C PRO A 239 -8.92 14.87 30.23
N ASN A 240 -9.84 14.85 29.26
CA ASN A 240 -10.31 13.66 28.56
C ASN A 240 -10.25 13.79 27.03
N LYS A 241 -9.55 14.81 26.53
CA LYS A 241 -9.55 15.11 25.09
C LYS A 241 -8.21 15.68 24.63
N LEU A 242 -7.69 15.14 23.54
CA LEU A 242 -6.52 15.66 22.84
C LEU A 242 -6.97 16.21 21.50
N ARG A 243 -6.42 17.37 21.12
CA ARG A 243 -6.80 18.04 19.87
C ARG A 243 -5.59 18.45 19.06
N TRP A 244 -5.63 18.13 17.76
CA TRP A 244 -4.67 18.60 16.76
C TRP A 244 -5.40 19.54 15.81
N VAL A 245 -5.16 20.84 15.97
CA VAL A 245 -5.81 21.91 15.19
C VAL A 245 -4.74 22.73 14.50
N ASP A 246 -4.94 23.02 13.21
CA ASP A 246 -3.95 23.73 12.36
C ASP A 246 -2.53 23.12 12.43
N CYS A 247 -2.44 21.80 12.56
CA CYS A 247 -1.17 21.10 12.67
C CYS A 247 -0.48 20.99 11.31
N PRO A 248 0.73 21.57 11.10
CA PRO A 248 1.38 21.57 9.79
C PRO A 248 1.68 20.19 9.23
N SER A 249 1.91 19.18 10.08
CA SER A 249 2.15 17.80 9.63
C SER A 249 0.87 17.09 9.16
N LEU A 250 -0.31 17.65 9.44
CA LEU A 250 -1.61 17.14 8.99
C LEU A 250 -2.16 17.96 7.81
N LEU A 251 -1.26 18.56 7.04
CA LEU A 251 -1.56 19.24 5.79
C LEU A 251 -1.14 18.34 4.63
N PHE A 252 -2.10 17.85 3.88
CA PHE A 252 -1.89 16.94 2.74
C PHE A 252 -2.14 17.66 1.41
N GLU A 253 -1.43 17.27 0.35
CA GLU A 253 -1.83 17.68 -1.01
C GLU A 253 -3.23 17.14 -1.28
N GLY A 254 -4.13 17.97 -1.80
CA GLY A 254 -5.46 17.51 -2.18
C GLY A 254 -5.41 16.53 -3.35
N GLY A 255 -4.42 16.69 -4.24
CA GLY A 255 -4.31 15.86 -5.43
C GLY A 255 -5.50 16.06 -6.39
N ASN A 256 -5.84 15.02 -7.11
CA ASN A 256 -6.98 14.94 -8.01
C ASN A 256 -7.64 13.56 -7.83
N GLU A 257 -8.83 13.36 -8.41
CA GLU A 257 -9.46 12.03 -8.47
C GLU A 257 -8.56 11.04 -9.24
N TYR A 258 -8.58 9.78 -8.85
CA TYR A 258 -7.77 8.74 -9.48
C TYR A 258 -8.21 8.48 -10.92
N ARG A 259 -7.23 8.24 -11.77
CA ARG A 259 -7.48 7.77 -13.14
C ARG A 259 -8.03 6.36 -13.09
N ARG A 260 -8.89 6.02 -14.07
CA ARG A 260 -9.57 4.72 -14.13
C ARG A 260 -9.09 3.94 -15.32
N LEU A 261 -8.81 2.67 -15.13
CA LEU A 261 -8.44 1.69 -16.14
C LEU A 261 -9.39 0.50 -16.05
N ASP A 262 -9.88 0.02 -17.17
CA ASP A 262 -10.65 -1.21 -17.24
C ASP A 262 -10.05 -2.12 -18.32
N ILE A 263 -9.49 -3.23 -17.88
CA ILE A 263 -8.92 -4.30 -18.72
C ILE A 263 -9.64 -5.63 -18.49
N GLY A 264 -10.91 -5.60 -18.11
CA GLY A 264 -11.72 -6.78 -17.84
C GLY A 264 -12.01 -7.66 -19.08
N SER A 265 -11.67 -7.21 -20.28
CA SER A 265 -11.87 -7.99 -21.50
C SER A 265 -10.71 -7.82 -22.48
N GLU A 266 -10.31 -8.89 -23.13
CA GLU A 266 -9.35 -8.88 -24.24
C GLU A 266 -9.98 -8.47 -25.58
N TYR A 267 -11.31 -8.44 -25.65
CA TYR A 267 -12.07 -8.13 -26.89
C TYR A 267 -12.72 -6.75 -26.85
N LEU A 268 -13.11 -6.27 -25.67
CA LEU A 268 -13.80 -5.01 -25.50
C LEU A 268 -12.85 -3.96 -24.91
N MET A 269 -12.75 -2.82 -25.59
CA MET A 269 -11.97 -1.69 -25.08
C MET A 269 -12.67 -1.08 -23.88
N GLY A 270 -12.11 -1.25 -22.68
CA GLY A 270 -12.58 -0.63 -21.45
C GLY A 270 -12.08 0.81 -21.30
N ALA A 271 -12.27 1.38 -20.11
CA ALA A 271 -11.84 2.74 -19.81
C ALA A 271 -10.31 2.88 -20.02
N GLN A 272 -9.88 3.94 -20.70
CA GLN A 272 -8.48 4.29 -21.02
C GLN A 272 -7.74 3.31 -21.94
N VAL A 273 -8.33 2.23 -22.42
CA VAL A 273 -7.69 1.28 -23.35
C VAL A 273 -7.87 1.76 -24.78
N ASP A 274 -6.76 2.01 -25.49
CA ASP A 274 -6.72 2.35 -26.91
C ASP A 274 -6.82 1.10 -27.78
N GLN A 275 -6.05 0.06 -27.46
CA GLN A 275 -6.08 -1.21 -28.17
C GLN A 275 -5.56 -2.37 -27.31
N VAL A 276 -6.03 -3.58 -27.61
CA VAL A 276 -5.48 -4.83 -27.10
C VAL A 276 -4.93 -5.64 -28.27
N VAL A 277 -3.72 -6.15 -28.14
CA VAL A 277 -3.00 -6.95 -29.16
C VAL A 277 -2.55 -8.26 -28.53
N PHE A 278 -2.83 -9.36 -29.21
CA PHE A 278 -2.28 -10.66 -28.82
C PHE A 278 -0.93 -10.89 -29.51
N ASP A 279 0.13 -11.04 -28.70
CA ASP A 279 1.45 -11.42 -29.22
C ASP A 279 1.56 -12.94 -29.36
N GLN A 280 1.58 -13.41 -30.59
CA GLN A 280 1.70 -14.85 -30.89
C GLN A 280 3.03 -15.45 -30.45
N THR A 281 4.08 -14.65 -30.27
CA THR A 281 5.41 -15.12 -29.89
C THR A 281 5.47 -15.44 -28.40
N THR A 282 4.94 -14.54 -27.58
CA THR A 282 4.91 -14.68 -26.13
C THR A 282 3.64 -15.33 -25.61
N GLN A 283 2.62 -15.49 -26.48
CA GLN A 283 1.27 -15.99 -26.13
C GLN A 283 0.61 -15.13 -25.04
N THR A 284 0.82 -13.82 -25.06
CA THR A 284 0.29 -12.89 -24.08
C THR A 284 -0.49 -11.74 -24.74
N TYR A 285 -1.48 -11.19 -24.02
CA TYR A 285 -2.17 -9.98 -24.41
C TYR A 285 -1.40 -8.74 -23.97
N HIS A 286 -1.44 -7.71 -24.79
CA HIS A 286 -0.88 -6.38 -24.54
C HIS A 286 -1.96 -5.33 -24.67
N ALA A 287 -2.33 -4.68 -23.56
CA ALA A 287 -3.24 -3.55 -23.53
C ALA A 287 -2.43 -2.24 -23.57
N PHE A 288 -2.64 -1.47 -24.60
CA PHE A 288 -2.03 -0.14 -24.75
C PHE A 288 -3.04 0.91 -24.36
N LEU A 289 -2.66 1.75 -23.40
CA LEU A 289 -3.54 2.81 -22.94
C LEU A 289 -3.42 4.05 -23.84
N PHE A 290 -4.48 4.85 -23.93
CA PHE A 290 -4.38 6.19 -24.49
C PHE A 290 -3.27 6.95 -23.77
N PRO A 291 -2.47 7.77 -24.50
CA PRO A 291 -1.49 8.65 -23.88
C PRO A 291 -2.15 9.52 -22.83
N SER A 292 -1.62 9.50 -21.62
CA SER A 292 -2.19 10.23 -20.47
C SER A 292 -1.95 11.73 -20.63
N GLU A 293 -2.97 12.53 -20.35
CA GLU A 293 -2.81 13.97 -20.25
C GLU A 293 -2.17 14.35 -18.91
N ASN A 294 -1.32 15.39 -18.93
CA ASN A 294 -0.83 16.02 -17.71
C ASN A 294 -1.91 16.96 -17.16
N LEU A 295 -2.44 16.63 -15.97
CA LEU A 295 -3.55 17.37 -15.34
C LEU A 295 -3.09 18.47 -14.38
N SER A 296 -1.79 18.73 -14.25
CA SER A 296 -1.22 19.66 -13.26
C SER A 296 -1.79 21.09 -13.31
N THR A 297 -2.32 21.51 -14.46
CA THR A 297 -2.92 22.85 -14.67
C THR A 297 -4.41 22.78 -15.01
N SER A 298 -4.98 21.58 -15.05
CA SER A 298 -6.40 21.39 -15.37
C SER A 298 -7.29 21.86 -14.21
N PRO A 299 -8.47 22.42 -14.49
CA PRO A 299 -9.43 22.69 -13.44
C PRO A 299 -9.93 21.37 -12.83
N TYR A 300 -10.32 21.42 -11.56
CA TYR A 300 -10.91 20.27 -10.89
C TYR A 300 -12.21 19.82 -11.59
N GLN A 301 -12.33 18.52 -11.76
CA GLN A 301 -13.52 17.84 -12.20
C GLN A 301 -13.80 16.69 -11.25
N THR A 302 -15.03 16.62 -10.73
CA THR A 302 -15.44 15.49 -9.88
C THR A 302 -15.69 14.27 -10.77
N GLU A 303 -14.92 13.23 -10.53
CA GLU A 303 -15.14 11.91 -11.15
C GLU A 303 -15.23 10.87 -10.04
N PRO A 304 -16.17 9.91 -10.11
CA PRO A 304 -16.21 8.83 -9.12
C PRO A 304 -14.99 7.93 -9.32
N ASP A 305 -14.26 7.71 -8.24
CA ASP A 305 -13.15 6.77 -8.17
C ASP A 305 -13.24 5.90 -6.90
N ALA A 306 -12.25 5.04 -6.70
CA ALA A 306 -12.13 4.16 -5.53
C ALA A 306 -10.82 4.42 -4.76
N ASP A 307 -10.32 5.68 -4.77
CA ASP A 307 -9.15 6.13 -3.99
C ASP A 307 -7.88 5.26 -4.21
N GLY A 308 -7.68 4.72 -5.43
CA GLY A 308 -6.53 3.89 -5.78
C GLY A 308 -6.78 2.38 -5.74
N ALA A 309 -7.94 1.94 -5.28
CA ALA A 309 -8.27 0.53 -5.20
C ALA A 309 -8.42 -0.14 -6.56
N PHE A 310 -8.39 -1.47 -6.58
CA PHE A 310 -8.64 -2.29 -7.77
C PHE A 310 -9.57 -3.46 -7.46
N VAL A 311 -10.15 -4.00 -8.50
CA VAL A 311 -11.02 -5.17 -8.46
C VAL A 311 -10.65 -6.11 -9.60
N ILE A 312 -10.61 -7.40 -9.32
CA ILE A 312 -10.47 -8.42 -10.37
C ILE A 312 -11.86 -8.72 -10.91
N ASN A 313 -12.05 -8.55 -12.20
CA ASN A 313 -13.29 -8.92 -12.88
C ASN A 313 -13.00 -9.28 -14.34
N ARG A 314 -13.84 -10.12 -14.90
CA ARG A 314 -13.85 -10.50 -16.30
C ARG A 314 -15.18 -10.02 -16.93
N GLU A 315 -15.12 -9.54 -18.18
CA GLU A 315 -16.28 -9.23 -19.03
C GLU A 315 -17.50 -8.60 -18.32
N ARG A 316 -17.40 -7.36 -17.88
CA ARG A 316 -18.53 -6.56 -17.38
C ARG A 316 -19.33 -7.18 -16.21
N ASN A 317 -18.67 -7.60 -15.16
CA ASN A 317 -19.21 -8.04 -13.86
C ASN A 317 -19.20 -9.56 -13.57
N GLU A 318 -18.60 -10.39 -14.39
CA GLU A 318 -18.29 -11.74 -13.93
C GLU A 318 -17.07 -11.69 -13.03
N TYR A 319 -17.32 -11.91 -11.76
CA TYR A 319 -16.27 -12.05 -10.74
C TYR A 319 -15.82 -13.51 -10.72
N ASP A 320 -14.62 -13.76 -11.25
CA ASP A 320 -14.00 -15.08 -11.19
C ASP A 320 -12.47 -14.95 -11.06
N ASP A 321 -11.97 -15.32 -9.87
CA ASP A 321 -10.55 -15.25 -9.56
C ASP A 321 -9.72 -16.25 -10.37
N THR A 322 -10.32 -17.28 -10.97
CA THR A 322 -9.63 -18.37 -11.67
C THR A 322 -9.75 -18.31 -13.20
N GLU A 323 -10.70 -17.52 -13.72
CA GLU A 323 -10.87 -17.34 -15.17
C GLU A 323 -10.34 -15.99 -15.69
N ALA A 324 -10.02 -15.05 -14.82
CA ALA A 324 -9.43 -13.77 -15.21
C ALA A 324 -7.99 -13.99 -15.68
N ASP A 325 -7.68 -13.60 -16.92
CA ASP A 325 -6.35 -13.77 -17.51
C ASP A 325 -5.41 -12.61 -17.15
N TYR A 326 -4.14 -12.73 -17.43
CA TYR A 326 -3.14 -11.72 -17.26
C TYR A 326 -2.77 -11.07 -18.59
N MET A 327 -2.50 -9.76 -18.56
CA MET A 327 -2.01 -9.04 -19.74
C MET A 327 -0.97 -7.98 -19.38
N TRP A 328 -0.10 -7.68 -20.34
CA TRP A 328 0.80 -6.54 -20.25
C TRP A 328 0.06 -5.26 -20.48
N VAL A 329 0.13 -4.33 -19.53
CA VAL A 329 -0.47 -3.00 -19.62
C VAL A 329 0.60 -1.95 -19.81
N HIS A 330 0.43 -1.13 -20.84
CA HIS A 330 1.42 -0.13 -21.26
C HIS A 330 0.91 1.28 -21.02
N PHE A 331 1.52 1.97 -20.08
CA PHE A 331 1.23 3.36 -19.70
C PHE A 331 2.16 4.31 -20.44
N SER A 332 1.64 5.47 -20.80
CA SER A 332 2.39 6.54 -21.44
C SER A 332 1.95 7.91 -20.96
N LEU A 333 2.91 8.74 -20.54
CA LEU A 333 2.70 10.15 -20.21
C LEU A 333 3.62 10.99 -21.12
N PRO A 334 3.10 11.63 -22.18
CA PRO A 334 3.88 12.49 -23.08
C PRO A 334 4.44 13.69 -22.32
N VAL A 335 5.75 13.87 -22.41
CA VAL A 335 6.47 15.01 -21.83
C VAL A 335 7.62 15.36 -22.77
N ALA A 336 7.69 16.61 -23.23
CA ALA A 336 8.65 17.04 -24.24
C ALA A 336 10.12 16.83 -23.87
N GLN A 337 10.46 16.86 -22.56
CA GLN A 337 11.82 16.63 -22.06
C GLN A 337 11.78 15.94 -20.71
N PRO A 338 12.79 15.09 -20.38
CA PRO A 338 12.83 14.38 -19.11
C PRO A 338 12.95 15.35 -17.91
N TRP A 339 12.28 15.01 -16.83
CA TRP A 339 12.44 15.71 -15.56
C TRP A 339 13.68 15.21 -14.83
N LEU A 340 14.76 15.99 -14.88
CA LEU A 340 16.07 15.60 -14.36
C LEU A 340 16.19 15.73 -12.82
N ASP A 341 15.23 16.37 -12.18
CA ASP A 341 15.22 16.70 -10.75
C ASP A 341 14.53 15.62 -9.87
N GLY A 342 14.08 14.50 -10.46
CA GLY A 342 13.44 13.43 -9.70
C GLY A 342 13.08 12.21 -10.52
N THR A 343 12.13 11.43 -10.01
CA THR A 343 11.66 10.17 -10.58
C THR A 343 10.15 10.12 -10.57
N LEU A 344 9.56 9.65 -11.64
CA LEU A 344 8.11 9.47 -11.81
C LEU A 344 7.73 8.02 -11.53
N TYR A 345 6.61 7.83 -10.82
CA TYR A 345 6.06 6.52 -10.48
C TYR A 345 4.56 6.46 -10.81
N VAL A 346 4.08 5.26 -11.08
CA VAL A 346 2.64 4.92 -11.08
C VAL A 346 2.29 4.41 -9.69
N ILE A 347 1.22 4.92 -9.06
CA ILE A 347 0.74 4.44 -7.75
C ILE A 347 -0.73 4.03 -7.81
N GLY A 348 -1.12 3.22 -6.88
CA GLY A 348 -2.42 2.62 -6.64
C GLY A 348 -2.23 1.33 -5.87
N ASP A 349 -3.31 0.71 -5.42
CA ASP A 349 -3.26 -0.50 -4.59
C ASP A 349 -2.64 -1.70 -5.33
N ALA A 350 -2.78 -1.76 -6.66
CA ALA A 350 -2.14 -2.77 -7.49
C ALA A 350 -0.59 -2.73 -7.41
N TRP A 351 -0.03 -1.61 -7.00
CA TRP A 351 1.41 -1.44 -6.72
C TRP A 351 1.66 -1.21 -5.23
N HIS A 352 0.72 -1.64 -4.37
CA HIS A 352 0.80 -1.56 -2.91
C HIS A 352 1.04 -0.13 -2.38
N ASN A 353 0.67 0.89 -3.14
CA ASN A 353 0.87 2.30 -2.81
C ASN A 353 2.29 2.63 -2.33
N THR A 354 3.30 1.97 -2.90
CA THR A 354 4.73 2.14 -2.57
C THR A 354 5.52 2.66 -3.77
N LEU A 355 6.65 3.30 -3.51
CA LEU A 355 7.56 3.79 -4.55
C LEU A 355 8.75 2.83 -4.67
N THR A 356 8.67 1.90 -5.62
CA THR A 356 9.67 0.86 -5.85
C THR A 356 10.25 0.94 -7.27
N PRO A 357 11.34 0.25 -7.57
CA PRO A 357 11.80 0.13 -8.95
C PRO A 357 10.76 -0.46 -9.91
N ASP A 358 9.82 -1.29 -9.39
CA ASP A 358 8.84 -2.04 -10.17
C ASP A 358 7.71 -1.19 -10.76
N ASN A 359 7.42 -0.02 -10.16
CA ASN A 359 6.40 0.92 -10.63
C ASN A 359 6.99 2.26 -11.09
N ARG A 360 8.32 2.30 -11.30
CA ARG A 360 9.03 3.47 -11.80
C ARG A 360 8.87 3.61 -13.30
N MET A 361 8.47 4.81 -13.73
CA MET A 361 8.43 5.15 -15.16
C MET A 361 9.83 5.48 -15.71
N GLN A 362 10.04 5.16 -16.97
CA GLN A 362 11.26 5.48 -17.72
C GLN A 362 10.96 6.48 -18.82
N TYR A 363 11.83 7.47 -18.98
CA TYR A 363 11.71 8.41 -20.08
C TYR A 363 12.27 7.80 -21.37
N ASN A 364 11.51 7.92 -22.46
CA ASN A 364 11.85 7.40 -23.77
C ASN A 364 11.74 8.52 -24.82
N ASP A 365 12.87 8.84 -25.47
CA ASP A 365 12.93 9.90 -26.49
C ASP A 365 12.24 9.52 -27.80
N ASN A 366 12.12 8.21 -28.08
CA ASN A 366 11.68 7.67 -29.37
C ASN A 366 10.19 7.28 -29.39
N HIS A 367 9.34 7.96 -28.63
CA HIS A 367 7.92 7.64 -28.57
C HIS A 367 7.17 7.86 -29.90
N GLY A 368 7.81 8.49 -30.89
CA GLY A 368 7.23 8.86 -32.18
C GLY A 368 7.08 7.76 -33.25
N GLU A 369 7.46 6.50 -32.95
CA GLU A 369 7.29 5.42 -33.95
C GLU A 369 5.83 5.05 -34.22
N ARG A 370 4.90 5.37 -33.32
CA ARG A 370 3.45 5.13 -33.49
C ARG A 370 2.70 6.29 -34.17
N ASN A 371 3.16 7.53 -33.98
CA ASN A 371 2.55 8.69 -34.60
C ASN A 371 3.65 9.63 -35.13
N PRO A 372 3.87 9.68 -36.45
CA PRO A 372 4.90 10.53 -37.06
C PRO A 372 4.78 12.03 -36.77
N ASN A 373 3.62 12.46 -36.22
CA ASN A 373 3.38 13.86 -35.87
C ASN A 373 3.67 14.14 -34.37
N ASP A 374 4.02 13.12 -33.58
CA ASP A 374 4.33 13.27 -32.15
C ASP A 374 5.84 13.34 -31.97
N SER A 375 6.38 14.54 -32.09
CA SER A 375 7.84 14.82 -32.03
C SER A 375 8.39 14.96 -30.62
N GLY A 376 7.70 14.41 -29.60
CA GLY A 376 8.06 14.51 -28.19
C GLY A 376 8.37 13.16 -27.54
N GLY A 377 9.21 13.18 -26.49
CA GLY A 377 9.42 12.01 -25.64
C GLY A 377 8.24 11.74 -24.70
N ALA A 378 8.26 10.61 -24.04
CA ALA A 378 7.26 10.26 -23.02
C ALA A 378 7.89 9.47 -21.87
N TYR A 379 7.29 9.57 -20.69
CA TYR A 379 7.49 8.58 -19.64
C TYR A 379 6.63 7.37 -19.93
N THR A 380 7.24 6.19 -19.92
CA THR A 380 6.57 4.91 -20.17
C THR A 380 6.75 3.96 -19.01
N PHE A 381 5.75 3.11 -18.82
CA PHE A 381 5.77 2.04 -17.83
C PHE A 381 4.97 0.86 -18.36
N SER A 382 5.44 -0.35 -18.12
CA SER A 382 4.72 -1.58 -18.48
C SER A 382 4.71 -2.52 -17.31
N CYS A 383 3.54 -3.11 -17.02
CA CYS A 383 3.37 -4.08 -15.95
C CYS A 383 2.41 -5.19 -16.37
N TYR A 384 2.52 -6.32 -15.69
CA TYR A 384 1.68 -7.49 -15.91
C TYR A 384 0.57 -7.49 -14.88
N LEU A 385 -0.68 -7.30 -15.32
CA LEU A 385 -1.86 -7.18 -14.47
C LEU A 385 -2.90 -8.24 -14.85
N LYS A 386 -3.64 -8.73 -13.85
CA LYS A 386 -4.80 -9.58 -14.02
C LYS A 386 -5.96 -8.76 -14.59
N GLN A 387 -6.86 -9.35 -15.37
CA GLN A 387 -8.08 -8.69 -15.86
C GLN A 387 -8.87 -8.07 -14.72
N GLY A 388 -9.29 -6.81 -14.89
CA GLY A 388 -9.99 -6.09 -13.84
C GLY A 388 -10.08 -4.59 -14.06
N GLY A 389 -10.63 -3.92 -13.05
CA GLY A 389 -10.71 -2.46 -12.95
C GLY A 389 -9.69 -1.92 -11.96
N TYR A 390 -8.97 -0.88 -12.34
CA TYR A 390 -7.86 -0.32 -11.57
C TYR A 390 -7.98 1.19 -11.45
N ASN A 391 -7.70 1.71 -10.25
CA ASN A 391 -7.47 3.13 -10.04
C ASN A 391 -5.98 3.41 -9.88
N TRP A 392 -5.50 4.50 -10.47
CA TRP A 392 -4.08 4.81 -10.48
C TRP A 392 -3.81 6.32 -10.64
N GLN A 393 -2.59 6.76 -10.22
CA GLN A 393 -2.10 8.13 -10.38
C GLN A 393 -0.62 8.12 -10.70
N TYR A 394 -0.11 9.26 -11.25
CA TYR A 394 1.31 9.52 -11.37
C TYR A 394 1.80 10.38 -10.21
N VAL A 395 2.87 9.98 -9.55
CA VAL A 395 3.52 10.78 -8.51
C VAL A 395 4.97 11.02 -8.83
N PHE A 396 5.43 12.23 -8.53
CA PHE A 396 6.80 12.64 -8.77
C PHE A 396 7.57 12.78 -7.46
N LEU A 397 8.60 11.95 -7.29
CA LEU A 397 9.53 12.02 -6.17
C LEU A 397 10.77 12.83 -6.58
N ASN A 398 10.87 14.07 -6.15
CA ASN A 398 12.07 14.87 -6.43
C ASN A 398 13.26 14.40 -5.58
N LYS A 399 14.48 14.70 -6.03
CA LYS A 399 15.72 14.25 -5.37
C LYS A 399 15.86 14.79 -3.95
N GLU A 400 15.41 16.00 -3.71
CA GLU A 400 15.46 16.65 -2.39
C GLU A 400 14.46 16.01 -1.41
N ALA A 401 13.22 15.77 -1.85
CA ALA A 401 12.21 15.05 -1.06
C ALA A 401 12.68 13.65 -0.69
N ARG A 402 13.32 12.93 -1.62
CA ARG A 402 13.89 11.62 -1.37
C ARG A 402 14.98 11.64 -0.29
N LEU A 403 15.85 12.64 -0.32
CA LEU A 403 16.92 12.79 0.68
C LEU A 403 16.38 13.14 2.07
N ASN A 404 15.27 13.86 2.13
CA ASN A 404 14.63 14.33 3.35
C ASN A 404 13.48 13.41 3.82
N HIS A 405 13.28 12.24 3.21
CA HIS A 405 12.16 11.31 3.50
C HIS A 405 10.78 12.01 3.45
N GLN A 406 10.60 12.90 2.49
CA GLN A 406 9.34 13.57 2.24
C GLN A 406 8.53 12.82 1.19
N ALA A 407 7.22 13.04 1.18
CA ALA A 407 6.30 12.44 0.23
C ALA A 407 6.60 12.85 -1.22
N ALA A 408 6.25 11.97 -2.15
CA ALA A 408 6.15 12.32 -3.57
C ALA A 408 4.96 13.25 -3.81
N THR A 409 5.09 14.15 -4.77
CA THR A 409 4.08 15.17 -5.07
C THR A 409 3.21 14.77 -6.26
N LEU A 410 1.93 15.11 -6.19
CA LEU A 410 0.96 15.05 -7.28
C LEU A 410 0.92 16.33 -8.14
N LEU A 411 1.49 17.43 -7.63
CA LEU A 411 1.41 18.76 -8.24
C LEU A 411 1.93 18.81 -9.68
N ARG A 412 2.87 17.95 -10.04
CA ARG A 412 3.52 17.99 -11.37
C ARG A 412 2.74 17.23 -12.45
N THR A 413 1.84 16.35 -12.04
CA THR A 413 1.13 15.41 -12.91
C THR A 413 -0.38 15.52 -12.81
N GLU A 414 -0.91 15.50 -11.59
CA GLU A 414 -2.34 15.47 -11.31
C GLU A 414 -2.88 16.84 -10.85
N GLY A 415 -2.00 17.73 -10.37
CA GLY A 415 -2.40 18.97 -9.73
C GLY A 415 -2.72 18.76 -8.25
N SER A 416 -3.40 19.75 -7.64
CA SER A 416 -3.86 19.64 -6.27
C SER A 416 -5.11 20.50 -6.06
N HIS A 417 -6.18 19.85 -5.61
CA HIS A 417 -7.50 20.44 -5.45
C HIS A 417 -8.05 20.06 -4.06
N TRP A 418 -8.42 21.05 -3.26
CA TRP A 418 -8.97 20.79 -1.94
C TRP A 418 -10.32 20.06 -1.97
N GLN A 419 -11.00 20.11 -3.11
CA GLN A 419 -12.30 19.47 -3.35
C GLN A 419 -12.22 17.96 -3.56
N THR A 420 -11.02 17.42 -3.83
CA THR A 420 -10.81 15.99 -4.08
C THR A 420 -11.33 15.14 -2.93
N GLY A 421 -12.07 14.10 -3.27
CA GLY A 421 -12.68 13.19 -2.31
C GLY A 421 -11.69 12.18 -1.75
N ASN A 422 -10.71 12.62 -0.94
CA ASN A 422 -9.70 11.73 -0.38
C ASN A 422 -10.18 10.98 0.86
N THR A 423 -9.79 9.72 0.97
CA THR A 423 -10.02 8.88 2.17
C THR A 423 -8.82 8.96 3.10
N TYR A 424 -9.08 9.33 4.36
CA TYR A 424 -8.09 9.38 5.42
C TYR A 424 -8.32 8.25 6.41
N ARG A 425 -7.23 7.56 6.81
CA ARG A 425 -7.23 6.64 7.95
C ARG A 425 -6.43 7.23 9.07
N ILE A 426 -7.05 7.29 10.25
CA ILE A 426 -6.52 7.93 11.45
C ILE A 426 -6.34 6.85 12.50
N TYR A 427 -5.08 6.61 12.89
CA TYR A 427 -4.70 5.59 13.85
C TYR A 427 -4.24 6.24 15.14
N VAL A 428 -4.82 5.81 16.28
CA VAL A 428 -4.45 6.28 17.61
C VAL A 428 -3.81 5.13 18.38
N TYR A 429 -2.52 5.27 18.68
CA TYR A 429 -1.77 4.30 19.45
C TYR A 429 -1.56 4.81 20.88
N TYR A 430 -1.66 3.91 21.84
CA TYR A 430 -1.38 4.16 23.25
C TYR A 430 -0.21 3.32 23.71
N ARG A 431 0.82 3.97 24.26
CA ARG A 431 1.99 3.32 24.83
C ARG A 431 2.38 3.95 26.14
N PRO A 432 1.89 3.45 27.29
CA PRO A 432 2.36 3.87 28.58
C PRO A 432 3.86 3.51 28.75
N PHE A 433 4.54 4.21 29.65
CA PHE A 433 6.00 4.08 29.83
C PHE A 433 6.50 2.64 30.06
N SER A 434 5.69 1.81 30.74
CA SER A 434 6.04 0.41 31.01
C SER A 434 5.71 -0.57 29.88
N ALA A 435 5.04 -0.12 28.82
CA ALA A 435 4.61 -1.00 27.72
C ALA A 435 5.76 -1.33 26.76
N ARG A 436 5.74 -2.57 26.26
CA ARG A 436 6.76 -3.07 25.32
C ARG A 436 6.36 -2.95 23.85
N TYR A 437 5.11 -2.53 23.57
CA TYR A 437 4.56 -2.37 22.24
C TYR A 437 3.55 -1.21 22.18
N ASP A 438 3.21 -0.77 20.98
CA ASP A 438 2.21 0.27 20.73
C ASP A 438 0.83 -0.39 20.55
N ARG A 439 -0.12 -0.19 21.49
CA ARG A 439 -1.51 -0.65 21.38
C ARG A 439 -2.26 0.26 20.41
N LEU A 440 -2.97 -0.29 19.45
CA LEU A 440 -3.89 0.46 18.61
C LEU A 440 -5.25 0.55 19.30
N VAL A 441 -5.55 1.72 19.85
CA VAL A 441 -6.75 1.95 20.69
C VAL A 441 -7.88 2.68 19.99
N GLY A 442 -7.65 3.10 18.74
CA GLY A 442 -8.68 3.68 17.89
C GLY A 442 -8.24 3.77 16.45
N CYS A 443 -9.17 3.56 15.55
CA CYS A 443 -9.02 3.77 14.11
C CYS A 443 -10.29 4.43 13.57
N LEU A 444 -10.13 5.41 12.69
CA LEU A 444 -11.23 6.06 11.97
C LEU A 444 -10.88 6.10 10.48
N VAL A 445 -11.78 5.57 9.66
CA VAL A 445 -11.79 5.81 8.22
C VAL A 445 -12.74 6.98 7.94
N TRP A 446 -12.24 8.02 7.31
CA TRP A 446 -12.98 9.25 7.10
C TRP A 446 -12.69 9.83 5.72
N ARG A 447 -13.74 10.20 4.97
CA ARG A 447 -13.62 10.83 3.66
C ARG A 447 -13.76 12.35 3.79
N ALA A 448 -12.78 13.08 3.27
CA ALA A 448 -12.86 14.54 3.14
C ALA A 448 -13.72 14.91 1.92
N ASN A 449 -14.68 15.79 2.13
CA ASN A 449 -15.51 16.38 1.08
C ASN A 449 -15.34 17.91 1.11
#